data_ed6b05c1cf7f981f34a93b37a5d9743f
#
_entry.id   ed6b05c1cf7f981f34a93b37a5d9743f
#
_cell.length_a   1.000
_cell.length_b   1.000
_cell.length_c   1.000
_cell.angle_alpha   90.00
_cell.angle_beta   90.00
_cell.angle_gamma   90.00
#
_symmetry.space_group_name_H-M   'P 1'
#
loop_
_entity.id
_entity.type
_entity.pdbx_description
1 polymer ?
#
loop_
_entity_poly.entity_id
_entity_poly.type
_entity_poly.pdbx_seq_one_letter_code
_entity_poly.pdbx_strand_id
1 'polypeptide(L)'
;SSYTGENTSILTNRKKIVVLGAGPIRIGQGVEFDYSTVHAVMTIKNAGYEAIIINNNPETVSTDYTTADKLYFEPLTPEDVMNIIEFEKPEGVVASLGGQTAINLAQPLADRGVKIIGTDCAAIEKAENREAFEKLLLELGIPQPKGQAVTNIEDGVKAAAEVGYPVLVRPSFVLGGRAMQIVAKEAALREYLKTAVEIDEDKPVLVDKYIRGKEVEVDAICDGKAVFVPGIMELVERTGVHSGDSISVYPSFSISDKVKETILDYTKKLGLGIGIIGLFNIQFIVDEKDDVYIIEVNPRSSRTVPFLSKATGYSLADIATLVDLGVSLAEQGITEIYPREKERCYVKAPAFSFSKLRGMDAYLSPEMKSTGEAIGYDKKLHRAMYKALVASGVHMLNYGTIIVTLADEDKEEALPLVHRFY
;
A
#
# COMPACT_ATOMS: atom_id res chain seq x y z
N SER A 1 -8.74 23.76 -17.45
CA SER A 1 -8.79 24.70 -18.58
C SER A 1 -10.24 25.04 -18.93
N SER A 2 -10.52 26.31 -19.08
CA SER A 2 -11.87 26.80 -19.42
C SER A 2 -11.98 26.97 -20.95
N TYR A 3 -13.10 26.56 -21.53
CA TYR A 3 -13.42 26.79 -22.96
C TYR A 3 -13.50 28.26 -23.34
N THR A 4 -13.82 29.10 -22.36
CA THR A 4 -13.97 30.55 -22.56
C THR A 4 -12.67 31.33 -22.35
N GLY A 5 -11.62 30.67 -21.84
CA GLY A 5 -10.39 31.34 -21.41
C GLY A 5 -10.53 32.19 -20.14
N GLU A 6 -11.70 32.17 -19.50
CA GLU A 6 -11.95 32.90 -18.26
C GLU A 6 -11.52 32.03 -17.06
N ASN A 7 -10.83 32.62 -16.11
CA ASN A 7 -10.50 32.04 -14.83
C ASN A 7 -11.43 32.62 -13.75
N THR A 8 -12.28 31.78 -13.19
CA THR A 8 -13.23 32.17 -12.14
C THR A 8 -12.65 32.01 -10.74
N SER A 9 -11.42 31.48 -10.58
CA SER A 9 -10.78 31.33 -9.30
C SER A 9 -10.37 32.69 -8.73
N ILE A 10 -10.74 32.93 -7.49
CA ILE A 10 -10.41 34.16 -6.77
C ILE A 10 -9.17 33.93 -5.91
N LEU A 11 -8.09 34.70 -6.17
CA LEU A 11 -6.90 34.64 -5.34
C LEU A 11 -7.16 35.26 -3.96
N THR A 12 -6.68 34.59 -2.93
CA THR A 12 -6.69 35.07 -1.55
C THR A 12 -5.27 35.35 -1.07
N ASN A 13 -5.14 36.09 0.03
CA ASN A 13 -3.85 36.34 0.69
C ASN A 13 -3.58 35.32 1.83
N ARG A 14 -4.39 34.28 1.96
CA ARG A 14 -4.18 33.22 2.95
C ARG A 14 -2.97 32.35 2.54
N LYS A 15 -2.31 31.78 3.54
CA LYS A 15 -1.32 30.71 3.30
C LYS A 15 -2.04 29.49 2.75
N LYS A 16 -1.51 28.94 1.67
CA LYS A 16 -2.16 27.88 0.88
C LYS A 16 -1.31 26.64 0.84
N ILE A 17 -1.97 25.48 0.86
CA ILE A 17 -1.33 24.18 0.63
C ILE A 17 -2.15 23.44 -0.42
N VAL A 18 -1.45 22.87 -1.40
CA VAL A 18 -2.05 22.01 -2.42
C VAL A 18 -1.93 20.56 -1.98
N VAL A 19 -3.01 19.80 -2.11
CA VAL A 19 -3.04 18.34 -1.95
C VAL A 19 -3.30 17.73 -3.32
N LEU A 20 -2.48 16.76 -3.72
CA LEU A 20 -2.70 16.00 -4.95
C LEU A 20 -3.59 14.79 -4.66
N GLY A 21 -4.67 14.65 -5.43
CA GLY A 21 -5.57 13.50 -5.35
C GLY A 21 -5.00 12.24 -6.02
N ALA A 22 -5.78 11.17 -5.97
CA ALA A 22 -5.37 9.87 -6.52
C ALA A 22 -5.61 9.72 -8.03
N GLY A 23 -6.33 10.65 -8.65
CA GLY A 23 -6.73 10.54 -10.04
C GLY A 23 -7.82 9.49 -10.28
N PRO A 24 -7.97 8.99 -11.50
CA PRO A 24 -8.95 7.97 -11.84
C PRO A 24 -8.69 6.67 -11.06
N ILE A 25 -9.75 6.07 -10.51
CA ILE A 25 -9.67 4.76 -9.88
C ILE A 25 -9.44 3.69 -10.96
N ARG A 26 -8.47 2.83 -10.75
CA ARG A 26 -8.10 1.73 -11.63
C ARG A 26 -7.63 0.53 -10.81
N ILE A 27 -7.50 -0.63 -11.44
CA ILE A 27 -6.93 -1.81 -10.80
C ILE A 27 -5.55 -1.47 -10.23
N GLY A 28 -5.30 -1.82 -8.98
CA GLY A 28 -4.08 -1.46 -8.23
C GLY A 28 -4.13 -0.10 -7.53
N GLN A 29 -5.24 0.67 -7.68
CA GLN A 29 -5.43 1.95 -7.03
C GLN A 29 -6.89 2.11 -6.62
N GLY A 30 -7.17 2.20 -5.32
CA GLY A 30 -8.53 2.22 -4.78
C GLY A 30 -8.98 3.59 -4.27
N VAL A 31 -10.26 3.69 -3.93
CA VAL A 31 -10.88 4.88 -3.31
C VAL A 31 -10.30 5.19 -1.92
N GLU A 32 -9.60 4.26 -1.32
CA GLU A 32 -8.94 4.40 -0.01
C GLU A 32 -7.93 5.55 0.03
N PHE A 33 -7.31 5.88 -1.09
CA PHE A 33 -6.43 7.05 -1.20
C PHE A 33 -7.23 8.36 -1.15
N ASP A 34 -8.46 8.36 -1.64
CA ASP A 34 -9.33 9.52 -1.51
C ASP A 34 -9.69 9.83 -0.05
N TYR A 35 -9.90 8.79 0.77
CA TYR A 35 -10.03 8.94 2.22
C TYR A 35 -8.84 9.71 2.81
N SER A 36 -7.62 9.33 2.47
CA SER A 36 -6.40 9.97 2.97
C SER A 36 -6.29 11.43 2.52
N THR A 37 -6.63 11.73 1.24
CA THR A 37 -6.58 13.10 0.73
C THR A 37 -7.66 13.99 1.32
N VAL A 38 -8.87 13.49 1.54
CA VAL A 38 -9.96 14.22 2.21
C VAL A 38 -9.57 14.58 3.65
N HIS A 39 -9.04 13.63 4.41
CA HIS A 39 -8.55 13.86 5.76
C HIS A 39 -7.42 14.89 5.78
N ALA A 40 -6.48 14.82 4.84
CA ALA A 40 -5.42 15.82 4.70
C ALA A 40 -5.98 17.22 4.47
N VAL A 41 -6.91 17.38 3.53
CA VAL A 41 -7.56 18.67 3.25
C VAL A 41 -8.24 19.22 4.51
N MET A 42 -9.00 18.38 5.22
CA MET A 42 -9.68 18.80 6.46
C MET A 42 -8.69 19.22 7.55
N THR A 43 -7.61 18.47 7.73
CA THR A 43 -6.56 18.77 8.72
C THR A 43 -5.82 20.07 8.38
N ILE A 44 -5.49 20.30 7.11
CA ILE A 44 -4.85 21.52 6.60
C ILE A 44 -5.76 22.74 6.87
N LYS A 45 -7.07 22.62 6.59
CA LYS A 45 -8.06 23.68 6.91
C LYS A 45 -8.10 23.98 8.40
N ASN A 46 -8.15 22.93 9.23
CA ASN A 46 -8.18 23.07 10.70
C ASN A 46 -6.88 23.69 11.25
N ALA A 47 -5.76 23.50 10.56
CA ALA A 47 -4.48 24.16 10.87
C ALA A 47 -4.40 25.63 10.42
N GLY A 48 -5.47 26.18 9.81
CA GLY A 48 -5.59 27.58 9.42
C GLY A 48 -5.10 27.92 8.01
N TYR A 49 -4.72 26.94 7.21
CA TYR A 49 -4.35 27.14 5.81
C TYR A 49 -5.60 27.12 4.91
N GLU A 50 -5.48 27.71 3.73
CA GLU A 50 -6.40 27.48 2.63
C GLU A 50 -5.98 26.20 1.92
N ALA A 51 -6.85 25.19 1.98
CA ALA A 51 -6.58 23.88 1.39
C ALA A 51 -7.11 23.82 -0.05
N ILE A 52 -6.21 23.51 -0.97
CA ILE A 52 -6.50 23.37 -2.40
C ILE A 52 -6.33 21.90 -2.77
N ILE A 53 -7.34 21.30 -3.39
CA ILE A 53 -7.26 19.96 -3.95
C ILE A 53 -7.16 20.01 -5.48
N ILE A 54 -6.25 19.23 -6.05
CA ILE A 54 -6.18 18.96 -7.48
C ILE A 54 -6.49 17.49 -7.70
N ASN A 55 -7.60 17.19 -8.34
CA ASN A 55 -8.01 15.83 -8.67
C ASN A 55 -9.00 15.84 -9.85
N ASN A 56 -9.02 14.78 -10.64
CA ASN A 56 -9.87 14.66 -11.83
C ASN A 56 -10.80 13.44 -11.81
N ASN A 57 -11.13 12.96 -10.63
CA ASN A 57 -12.06 11.85 -10.48
C ASN A 57 -13.40 12.34 -9.91
N PRO A 58 -14.50 12.36 -10.72
CA PRO A 58 -15.80 12.88 -10.27
C PRO A 58 -16.50 11.98 -9.24
N GLU A 59 -16.06 10.73 -9.08
CA GLU A 59 -16.66 9.74 -8.19
C GLU A 59 -16.03 9.75 -6.78
N THR A 60 -15.30 10.80 -6.42
CA THR A 60 -14.58 10.89 -5.14
C THR A 60 -15.09 12.03 -4.26
N VAL A 61 -14.97 11.87 -2.94
CA VAL A 61 -15.34 12.91 -1.96
C VAL A 61 -14.38 14.10 -2.02
N SER A 62 -13.12 13.90 -2.39
CA SER A 62 -12.15 14.99 -2.53
C SER A 62 -12.55 15.99 -3.61
N THR A 63 -13.32 15.57 -4.60
CA THR A 63 -13.84 16.43 -5.67
C THR A 63 -15.23 16.99 -5.39
N ASP A 64 -15.79 16.75 -4.20
CA ASP A 64 -16.98 17.48 -3.75
C ASP A 64 -16.59 18.94 -3.45
N TYR A 65 -17.39 19.88 -3.95
CA TYR A 65 -17.12 21.31 -3.82
C TYR A 65 -17.11 21.82 -2.37
N THR A 66 -17.64 21.03 -1.44
CA THR A 66 -17.67 21.38 -0.01
C THR A 66 -16.45 20.89 0.77
N THR A 67 -15.63 20.01 0.21
CA THR A 67 -14.51 19.38 0.90
C THR A 67 -13.33 20.33 1.10
N ALA A 68 -12.76 20.87 0.01
CA ALA A 68 -11.66 21.82 0.05
C ALA A 68 -12.13 23.27 0.04
N ASP A 69 -11.25 24.22 0.36
CA ASP A 69 -11.53 25.64 0.11
C ASP A 69 -11.56 25.93 -1.40
N LYS A 70 -10.71 25.21 -2.18
CA LYS A 70 -10.72 25.26 -3.64
C LYS A 70 -10.51 23.88 -4.24
N LEU A 71 -11.26 23.60 -5.28
CA LEU A 71 -11.11 22.41 -6.11
C LEU A 71 -10.66 22.82 -7.51
N TYR A 72 -9.55 22.25 -7.97
CA TYR A 72 -9.16 22.25 -9.38
C TYR A 72 -9.41 20.86 -9.95
N PHE A 73 -10.43 20.79 -10.79
CA PHE A 73 -10.80 19.53 -11.47
C PHE A 73 -9.98 19.45 -12.77
N GLU A 74 -8.69 19.10 -12.62
CA GLU A 74 -7.72 19.09 -13.70
C GLU A 74 -6.89 17.78 -13.68
N PRO A 75 -6.34 17.38 -14.82
CA PRO A 75 -5.48 16.22 -14.89
C PRO A 75 -4.27 16.32 -13.96
N LEU A 76 -3.85 15.18 -13.43
CA LEU A 76 -2.65 15.06 -12.60
C LEU A 76 -1.42 14.87 -13.51
N THR A 77 -1.14 15.89 -14.33
CA THR A 77 0.08 15.98 -15.14
C THR A 77 0.99 17.09 -14.59
N PRO A 78 2.31 17.02 -14.80
CA PRO A 78 3.21 18.08 -14.34
C PRO A 78 2.82 19.47 -14.87
N GLU A 79 2.37 19.58 -16.12
CA GLU A 79 2.00 20.83 -16.77
C GLU A 79 0.73 21.44 -16.16
N ASP A 80 -0.32 20.66 -16.01
CA ASP A 80 -1.60 21.15 -15.45
C ASP A 80 -1.44 21.54 -13.99
N VAL A 81 -0.72 20.74 -13.20
CA VAL A 81 -0.45 21.02 -11.79
C VAL A 81 0.42 22.28 -11.64
N MET A 82 1.46 22.45 -12.48
CA MET A 82 2.31 23.64 -12.44
C MET A 82 1.54 24.91 -12.76
N ASN A 83 0.63 24.91 -13.74
CA ASN A 83 -0.21 26.05 -14.05
C ASN A 83 -1.02 26.53 -12.83
N ILE A 84 -1.53 25.58 -12.04
CA ILE A 84 -2.28 25.89 -10.82
C ILE A 84 -1.34 26.43 -9.74
N ILE A 85 -0.17 25.83 -9.56
CA ILE A 85 0.83 26.23 -8.56
C ILE A 85 1.33 27.66 -8.85
N GLU A 86 1.64 27.97 -10.10
CA GLU A 86 2.08 29.31 -10.51
C GLU A 86 1.01 30.37 -10.28
N PHE A 87 -0.26 30.01 -10.49
CA PHE A 87 -1.39 30.89 -10.25
C PHE A 87 -1.67 31.08 -8.75
N GLU A 88 -1.77 29.99 -7.98
CA GLU A 88 -2.17 30.03 -6.56
C GLU A 88 -1.02 30.38 -5.62
N LYS A 89 0.22 30.08 -5.98
CA LYS A 89 1.45 30.31 -5.21
C LYS A 89 1.37 29.71 -3.78
N PRO A 90 1.14 28.40 -3.64
CA PRO A 90 1.04 27.75 -2.34
C PRO A 90 2.39 27.71 -1.61
N GLU A 91 2.36 27.53 -0.29
CA GLU A 91 3.55 27.26 0.54
C GLU A 91 4.24 25.93 0.15
N GLY A 92 3.49 25.00 -0.42
CA GLY A 92 3.97 23.71 -0.92
C GLY A 92 2.84 22.76 -1.31
N VAL A 93 3.26 21.54 -1.68
CA VAL A 93 2.40 20.48 -2.21
C VAL A 93 2.55 19.21 -1.41
N VAL A 94 1.45 18.61 -0.97
CA VAL A 94 1.37 17.28 -0.35
C VAL A 94 1.10 16.26 -1.45
N ALA A 95 2.05 15.36 -1.70
CA ALA A 95 1.97 14.32 -2.73
C ALA A 95 1.88 12.89 -2.15
N SER A 96 2.15 12.71 -0.86
CA SER A 96 2.26 11.39 -0.22
C SER A 96 0.93 10.70 0.06
N LEU A 97 -0.21 11.39 -0.02
CA LEU A 97 -1.51 10.85 0.39
C LEU A 97 -2.41 10.40 -0.76
N GLY A 98 -2.13 10.83 -2.00
CA GLY A 98 -2.88 10.47 -3.20
C GLY A 98 -2.41 9.20 -3.92
N GLY A 99 -1.67 8.32 -3.22
CA GLY A 99 -1.15 7.08 -3.79
C GLY A 99 -0.05 7.29 -4.84
N GLN A 100 0.19 6.28 -5.68
CA GLN A 100 1.29 6.31 -6.65
C GLN A 100 1.15 7.42 -7.70
N THR A 101 -0.07 7.74 -8.10
CA THR A 101 -0.31 8.83 -9.09
C THR A 101 0.20 10.17 -8.57
N ALA A 102 -0.09 10.49 -7.31
CA ALA A 102 0.34 11.74 -6.70
C ALA A 102 1.85 11.76 -6.44
N ILE A 103 2.41 10.68 -5.88
CA ILE A 103 3.83 10.66 -5.51
C ILE A 103 4.76 10.71 -6.73
N ASN A 104 4.33 10.17 -7.87
CA ASN A 104 5.07 10.25 -9.13
C ASN A 104 5.24 11.70 -9.63
N LEU A 105 4.43 12.64 -9.15
CA LEU A 105 4.55 14.06 -9.47
C LEU A 105 5.55 14.80 -8.57
N ALA A 106 5.96 14.21 -7.45
CA ALA A 106 6.83 14.87 -6.49
C ALA A 106 8.15 15.35 -7.13
N GLN A 107 8.90 14.46 -7.80
CA GLN A 107 10.16 14.81 -8.44
C GLN A 107 9.99 15.81 -9.59
N PRO A 108 9.06 15.61 -10.56
CA PRO A 108 8.81 16.60 -11.62
C PRO A 108 8.45 17.99 -11.11
N LEU A 109 7.74 18.09 -10.00
CA LEU A 109 7.38 19.38 -9.38
C LEU A 109 8.58 20.00 -8.64
N ALA A 110 9.32 19.18 -7.89
CA ALA A 110 10.53 19.63 -7.18
C ALA A 110 11.59 20.17 -8.15
N ASP A 111 11.81 19.51 -9.29
CA ASP A 111 12.72 19.97 -10.36
C ASP A 111 12.34 21.35 -10.91
N ARG A 112 11.08 21.76 -10.76
CA ARG A 112 10.55 23.06 -11.14
C ARG A 112 10.49 24.07 -9.99
N GLY A 113 11.13 23.74 -8.85
CA GLY A 113 11.23 24.60 -7.69
C GLY A 113 10.04 24.59 -6.74
N VAL A 114 9.13 23.60 -6.88
CA VAL A 114 7.99 23.44 -5.98
C VAL A 114 8.44 22.73 -4.70
N LYS A 115 8.06 23.28 -3.53
CA LYS A 115 8.31 22.66 -2.25
C LYS A 115 7.36 21.47 -2.05
N ILE A 116 7.91 20.26 -1.90
CA ILE A 116 7.16 19.09 -1.48
C ILE A 116 7.09 19.10 0.05
N ILE A 117 5.87 18.94 0.58
CA ILE A 117 5.57 18.88 2.03
C ILE A 117 5.51 17.40 2.43
N GLY A 118 6.15 17.06 3.54
CA GLY A 118 6.31 15.69 4.01
C GLY A 118 7.64 15.07 3.56
N THR A 119 7.62 13.79 3.19
CA THR A 119 8.82 13.07 2.71
C THR A 119 9.38 13.73 1.45
N ASP A 120 10.65 14.07 1.45
CA ASP A 120 11.33 14.70 0.32
C ASP A 120 11.64 13.73 -0.82
N CYS A 121 11.98 14.27 -1.99
CA CYS A 121 12.24 13.47 -3.19
C CYS A 121 13.46 12.54 -3.03
N ALA A 122 14.48 12.94 -2.26
CA ALA A 122 15.65 12.09 -2.02
C ALA A 122 15.29 10.87 -1.17
N ALA A 123 14.42 11.04 -0.17
CA ALA A 123 13.91 9.95 0.64
C ALA A 123 12.95 9.04 -0.17
N ILE A 124 12.12 9.62 -1.04
CA ILE A 124 11.26 8.84 -1.95
C ILE A 124 12.11 7.99 -2.88
N GLU A 125 13.12 8.57 -3.54
CA GLU A 125 14.05 7.85 -4.41
C GLU A 125 14.78 6.73 -3.66
N LYS A 126 15.25 6.98 -2.43
CA LYS A 126 15.92 5.98 -1.59
C LYS A 126 15.01 4.77 -1.28
N ALA A 127 13.70 4.99 -1.13
CA ALA A 127 12.74 3.92 -0.86
C ALA A 127 12.32 3.16 -2.13
N GLU A 128 12.20 3.85 -3.28
CA GLU A 128 11.67 3.27 -4.51
C GLU A 128 12.78 2.75 -5.45
N ASN A 129 13.98 3.29 -5.37
CA ASN A 129 15.13 2.82 -6.14
C ASN A 129 15.71 1.55 -5.51
N ARG A 130 15.69 0.44 -6.26
CA ARG A 130 16.11 -0.86 -5.77
C ARG A 130 17.54 -0.87 -5.22
N GLU A 131 18.50 -0.32 -5.96
CA GLU A 131 19.91 -0.36 -5.55
C GLU A 131 20.15 0.47 -4.27
N ALA A 132 19.55 1.66 -4.20
CA ALA A 132 19.62 2.51 -3.03
C ALA A 132 18.95 1.85 -1.82
N PHE A 133 17.81 1.20 -2.03
CA PHE A 133 17.09 0.49 -0.97
C PHE A 133 17.84 -0.75 -0.49
N GLU A 134 18.38 -1.58 -1.38
CA GLU A 134 19.20 -2.75 -1.03
C GLU A 134 20.44 -2.35 -0.22
N LYS A 135 21.13 -1.27 -0.63
CA LYS A 135 22.25 -0.73 0.13
C LYS A 135 21.84 -0.30 1.52
N LEU A 136 20.73 0.43 1.65
CA LEU A 136 20.21 0.85 2.95
C LEU A 136 19.88 -0.35 3.85
N LEU A 137 19.24 -1.39 3.30
CA LEU A 137 18.89 -2.59 4.06
C LEU A 137 20.13 -3.30 4.60
N LEU A 138 21.19 -3.38 3.80
CA LEU A 138 22.49 -3.92 4.23
C LEU A 138 23.10 -3.09 5.37
N GLU A 139 23.08 -1.75 5.26
CA GLU A 139 23.59 -0.84 6.29
C GLU A 139 22.79 -0.97 7.61
N LEU A 140 21.47 -1.18 7.53
CA LEU A 140 20.59 -1.34 8.68
C LEU A 140 20.54 -2.77 9.24
N GLY A 141 21.13 -3.75 8.54
CA GLY A 141 21.10 -5.16 8.91
C GLY A 141 19.71 -5.78 8.81
N ILE A 142 18.89 -5.34 7.84
CA ILE A 142 17.52 -5.82 7.62
C ILE A 142 17.52 -6.82 6.47
N PRO A 143 17.03 -8.07 6.68
CA PRO A 143 16.98 -9.07 5.63
C PRO A 143 15.92 -8.79 4.56
N GLN A 144 16.25 -9.10 3.31
CA GLN A 144 15.31 -9.13 2.20
C GLN A 144 15.44 -10.45 1.42
N PRO A 145 14.42 -10.87 0.63
CA PRO A 145 14.56 -12.02 -0.24
C PRO A 145 15.73 -11.84 -1.21
N LYS A 146 16.59 -12.83 -1.34
CA LYS A 146 17.70 -12.81 -2.31
C LYS A 146 17.15 -12.81 -3.72
N GLY A 147 17.69 -11.98 -4.61
CA GLY A 147 17.27 -11.93 -6.00
C GLY A 147 18.23 -11.12 -6.87
N GLN A 148 17.98 -11.15 -8.16
CA GLN A 148 18.79 -10.47 -9.17
C GLN A 148 17.92 -9.87 -10.27
N ALA A 149 18.34 -8.74 -10.80
CA ALA A 149 17.80 -8.17 -12.03
C ALA A 149 18.51 -8.79 -13.25
N VAL A 150 17.75 -9.28 -14.20
CA VAL A 150 18.27 -9.96 -15.40
C VAL A 150 17.63 -9.39 -16.66
N THR A 151 18.41 -9.35 -17.74
CA THR A 151 17.98 -8.82 -19.05
C THR A 151 17.88 -9.89 -20.12
N ASN A 152 18.25 -11.14 -19.82
CA ASN A 152 18.17 -12.26 -20.74
C ASN A 152 17.78 -13.56 -20.02
N ILE A 153 17.39 -14.56 -20.80
CA ILE A 153 16.87 -15.84 -20.31
C ILE A 153 17.92 -16.62 -19.53
N GLU A 154 19.16 -16.70 -20.04
CA GLU A 154 20.20 -17.55 -19.44
C GLU A 154 20.65 -16.99 -18.08
N ASP A 155 20.80 -15.68 -17.95
CA ASP A 155 21.09 -15.06 -16.66
C ASP A 155 19.93 -15.23 -15.67
N GLY A 156 18.68 -15.20 -16.15
CA GLY A 156 17.50 -15.46 -15.32
C GLY A 156 17.47 -16.90 -14.80
N VAL A 157 17.79 -17.88 -15.63
CA VAL A 157 17.88 -19.30 -15.21
C VAL A 157 19.01 -19.50 -14.20
N LYS A 158 20.17 -18.87 -14.44
CA LYS A 158 21.30 -18.92 -13.51
C LYS A 158 20.95 -18.28 -12.16
N ALA A 159 20.37 -17.11 -12.17
CA ALA A 159 19.91 -16.43 -10.95
C ALA A 159 18.93 -17.30 -10.15
N ALA A 160 17.95 -17.92 -10.83
CA ALA A 160 16.99 -18.83 -10.21
C ALA A 160 17.64 -20.08 -9.63
N ALA A 161 18.66 -20.63 -10.28
CA ALA A 161 19.43 -21.76 -9.78
C ALA A 161 20.23 -21.40 -8.52
N GLU A 162 20.80 -20.19 -8.45
CA GLU A 162 21.56 -19.69 -7.30
C GLU A 162 20.66 -19.47 -6.07
N VAL A 163 19.46 -18.86 -6.24
CA VAL A 163 18.55 -18.60 -5.12
C VAL A 163 17.68 -19.81 -4.78
N GLY A 164 17.54 -20.76 -5.72
CA GLY A 164 16.73 -21.98 -5.60
C GLY A 164 15.24 -21.76 -5.81
N TYR A 165 14.59 -22.69 -6.52
CA TYR A 165 13.14 -22.67 -6.76
C TYR A 165 12.34 -22.95 -5.48
N PRO A 166 11.07 -22.47 -5.38
CA PRO A 166 10.42 -21.58 -6.31
C PRO A 166 10.98 -20.15 -6.28
N VAL A 167 10.82 -19.43 -7.40
CA VAL A 167 11.19 -18.03 -7.53
C VAL A 167 9.97 -17.18 -7.86
N LEU A 168 9.98 -15.92 -7.43
CA LEU A 168 9.05 -14.88 -7.85
C LEU A 168 9.71 -14.10 -8.99
N VAL A 169 9.03 -14.02 -10.13
CA VAL A 169 9.50 -13.26 -11.29
C VAL A 169 8.57 -12.08 -11.55
N ARG A 170 9.16 -10.91 -11.80
CA ARG A 170 8.42 -9.69 -12.06
C ARG A 170 9.18 -8.75 -12.97
N PRO A 171 8.52 -8.03 -13.90
CA PRO A 171 9.13 -6.92 -14.61
C PRO A 171 9.52 -5.82 -13.62
N SER A 172 10.60 -5.08 -13.90
CA SER A 172 11.10 -4.05 -12.97
C SER A 172 10.15 -2.87 -12.77
N PHE A 173 9.24 -2.64 -13.70
CA PHE A 173 8.31 -1.51 -13.66
C PHE A 173 6.87 -1.99 -13.85
N VAL A 174 6.23 -2.44 -12.77
CA VAL A 174 4.81 -2.83 -12.79
C VAL A 174 4.06 -2.21 -11.62
N LEU A 175 2.84 -1.77 -11.89
CA LEU A 175 1.90 -1.28 -10.88
C LEU A 175 0.90 -2.41 -10.54
N GLY A 176 0.65 -2.62 -9.23
CA GLY A 176 -0.37 -3.56 -8.76
C GLY A 176 -0.05 -5.02 -9.05
N GLY A 177 1.23 -5.41 -9.11
CA GLY A 177 1.66 -6.80 -9.29
C GLY A 177 1.40 -7.39 -10.68
N ARG A 178 1.07 -6.57 -11.67
CA ARG A 178 0.79 -7.03 -13.03
C ARG A 178 1.96 -7.81 -13.61
N ALA A 179 1.65 -8.95 -14.27
CA ALA A 179 2.62 -9.87 -14.86
C ALA A 179 3.62 -10.49 -13.86
N MET A 180 3.42 -10.39 -12.54
CA MET A 180 4.20 -11.16 -11.57
C MET A 180 3.76 -12.62 -11.55
N GLN A 181 4.72 -13.54 -11.40
CA GLN A 181 4.43 -14.97 -11.36
C GLN A 181 5.36 -15.72 -10.39
N ILE A 182 4.79 -16.69 -9.66
CA ILE A 182 5.57 -17.66 -8.87
C ILE A 182 5.88 -18.83 -9.77
N VAL A 183 7.17 -19.10 -9.94
CA VAL A 183 7.68 -20.13 -10.86
C VAL A 183 8.42 -21.20 -10.08
N ALA A 184 7.92 -22.45 -10.20
CA ALA A 184 8.45 -23.58 -9.44
C ALA A 184 9.54 -24.40 -10.18
N LYS A 185 9.69 -24.19 -11.50
CA LYS A 185 10.59 -25.01 -12.36
C LYS A 185 11.20 -24.18 -13.46
N GLU A 186 12.41 -24.57 -13.90
CA GLU A 186 13.16 -23.90 -14.96
C GLU A 186 12.37 -23.76 -16.28
N ALA A 187 11.66 -24.81 -16.70
CA ALA A 187 10.90 -24.77 -17.96
C ALA A 187 9.86 -23.64 -17.99
N ALA A 188 9.12 -23.44 -16.88
CA ALA A 188 8.15 -22.36 -16.75
C ALA A 188 8.84 -20.98 -16.66
N LEU A 189 10.04 -20.91 -16.05
CA LEU A 189 10.82 -19.67 -15.99
C LEU A 189 11.27 -19.25 -17.40
N ARG A 190 11.77 -20.19 -18.19
CA ARG A 190 12.18 -19.90 -19.59
C ARG A 190 11.01 -19.39 -20.44
N GLU A 191 9.83 -19.98 -20.29
CA GLU A 191 8.63 -19.53 -20.98
C GLU A 191 8.23 -18.12 -20.57
N TYR A 192 8.21 -17.84 -19.25
CA TYR A 192 7.93 -16.51 -18.74
C TYR A 192 8.93 -15.47 -19.25
N LEU A 193 10.22 -15.74 -19.12
CA LEU A 193 11.28 -14.80 -19.53
C LEU A 193 11.25 -14.52 -21.02
N LYS A 194 10.95 -15.53 -21.85
CA LYS A 194 10.78 -15.34 -23.29
C LYS A 194 9.70 -14.31 -23.60
N THR A 195 8.53 -14.44 -22.99
CA THR A 195 7.42 -13.49 -23.16
C THR A 195 7.75 -12.11 -22.58
N ALA A 196 8.39 -12.05 -21.42
CA ALA A 196 8.72 -10.79 -20.76
C ALA A 196 9.79 -9.99 -21.50
N VAL A 197 10.83 -10.65 -22.03
CA VAL A 197 11.90 -10.01 -22.81
C VAL A 197 11.40 -9.58 -24.20
N GLU A 198 10.49 -10.32 -24.82
CA GLU A 198 9.86 -9.93 -26.10
C GLU A 198 9.04 -8.63 -25.98
N ILE A 199 8.53 -8.31 -24.76
CA ILE A 199 7.73 -7.10 -24.52
C ILE A 199 8.62 -5.86 -24.37
N ASP A 200 9.78 -5.97 -23.72
CA ASP A 200 10.68 -4.85 -23.48
C ASP A 200 12.12 -5.33 -23.24
N GLU A 201 12.92 -5.31 -24.30
CA GLU A 201 14.32 -5.79 -24.28
C GLU A 201 15.23 -4.93 -23.39
N ASP A 202 14.87 -3.67 -23.13
CA ASP A 202 15.67 -2.72 -22.36
C ASP A 202 15.36 -2.74 -20.86
N LYS A 203 14.29 -3.43 -20.45
CA LYS A 203 13.89 -3.47 -19.03
C LYS A 203 14.22 -4.78 -18.36
N PRO A 204 14.95 -4.74 -17.23
CA PRO A 204 15.29 -5.95 -16.51
C PRO A 204 14.06 -6.62 -15.90
N VAL A 205 14.10 -7.95 -15.84
CA VAL A 205 13.17 -8.79 -15.08
C VAL A 205 13.83 -9.14 -13.75
N LEU A 206 13.08 -9.04 -12.66
CA LEU A 206 13.54 -9.42 -11.34
C LEU A 206 13.24 -10.90 -11.09
N VAL A 207 14.23 -11.64 -10.63
CA VAL A 207 14.13 -13.04 -10.24
C VAL A 207 14.49 -13.12 -8.77
N ASP A 208 13.49 -13.19 -7.90
CA ASP A 208 13.65 -13.16 -6.45
C ASP A 208 13.33 -14.54 -5.84
N LYS A 209 14.00 -14.90 -4.75
CA LYS A 209 13.62 -16.08 -3.95
C LYS A 209 12.20 -15.94 -3.44
N TYR A 210 11.34 -16.89 -3.78
CA TYR A 210 10.02 -16.97 -3.17
C TYR A 210 10.14 -17.55 -1.75
N ILE A 211 9.71 -16.79 -0.75
CA ILE A 211 9.69 -17.20 0.65
C ILE A 211 8.26 -17.60 1.00
N ARG A 212 8.09 -18.84 1.50
CA ARG A 212 6.83 -19.27 2.09
C ARG A 212 6.76 -18.77 3.53
N GLY A 213 5.63 -18.23 3.90
CA GLY A 213 5.45 -17.70 5.23
C GLY A 213 4.15 -16.93 5.38
N LYS A 214 4.07 -16.11 6.41
CA LYS A 214 2.97 -15.20 6.69
C LYS A 214 3.33 -13.81 6.19
N GLU A 215 2.43 -13.17 5.49
CA GLU A 215 2.60 -11.76 5.16
C GLU A 215 2.07 -10.89 6.29
N VAL A 216 2.83 -9.85 6.59
CA VAL A 216 2.50 -8.86 7.63
C VAL A 216 2.65 -7.47 7.03
N GLU A 217 1.67 -6.62 7.27
CA GLU A 217 1.63 -5.26 6.74
C GLU A 217 1.57 -4.25 7.89
N VAL A 218 2.31 -3.16 7.74
CA VAL A 218 2.40 -2.08 8.70
C VAL A 218 2.22 -0.76 7.98
N ASP A 219 1.26 0.06 8.44
CA ASP A 219 1.21 1.48 8.12
C ASP A 219 1.76 2.25 9.32
N ALA A 220 2.78 3.03 9.11
CA ALA A 220 3.48 3.76 10.15
C ALA A 220 3.60 5.25 9.80
N ILE A 221 3.88 6.07 10.82
CA ILE A 221 4.12 7.49 10.68
C ILE A 221 5.48 7.82 11.30
N CYS A 222 6.31 8.56 10.57
CA CYS A 222 7.59 9.04 11.04
C CYS A 222 7.62 10.57 11.01
N ASP A 223 8.13 11.20 12.09
CA ASP A 223 8.32 12.66 12.18
C ASP A 223 9.79 13.08 12.05
N GLY A 224 10.67 12.15 11.58
CA GLY A 224 12.10 12.35 11.46
C GLY A 224 12.88 12.09 12.76
N LYS A 225 12.21 11.89 13.89
CA LYS A 225 12.81 11.60 15.20
C LYS A 225 12.22 10.36 15.87
N ALA A 226 10.92 10.19 15.73
CA ALA A 226 10.15 9.09 16.28
C ALA A 226 9.31 8.42 15.18
N VAL A 227 8.94 7.16 15.43
CA VAL A 227 8.07 6.37 14.56
C VAL A 227 6.88 5.88 15.38
N PHE A 228 5.69 5.97 14.82
CA PHE A 228 4.46 5.47 15.40
C PHE A 228 3.86 4.36 14.51
N VAL A 229 3.61 3.22 15.09
CA VAL A 229 2.97 2.04 14.48
C VAL A 229 1.67 1.78 15.22
N PRO A 230 0.51 2.20 14.71
CA PRO A 230 -0.77 2.05 15.42
C PRO A 230 -1.24 0.60 15.53
N GLY A 231 -0.77 -0.27 14.64
CA GLY A 231 -1.09 -1.70 14.66
C GLY A 231 -0.32 -2.48 13.62
N ILE A 232 -0.16 -3.77 13.86
CA ILE A 232 0.44 -4.73 12.95
C ILE A 232 -0.69 -5.61 12.40
N MET A 233 -0.82 -5.67 11.07
CA MET A 233 -1.82 -6.46 10.37
C MET A 233 -1.20 -7.75 9.84
N GLU A 234 -1.87 -8.87 10.04
CA GLU A 234 -1.48 -10.17 9.48
C GLU A 234 -2.44 -10.58 8.37
N LEU A 235 -1.90 -11.02 7.23
CA LEU A 235 -2.68 -11.48 6.09
C LEU A 235 -2.98 -12.97 6.23
N VAL A 236 -4.19 -13.36 5.83
CA VAL A 236 -4.65 -14.75 5.94
C VAL A 236 -4.18 -15.60 4.77
N GLU A 237 -4.13 -14.99 3.57
CA GLU A 237 -3.70 -15.67 2.35
C GLU A 237 -2.20 -15.97 2.40
N ARG A 238 -1.81 -16.97 1.60
CA ARG A 238 -0.41 -17.33 1.41
C ARG A 238 0.40 -16.18 0.81
N THR A 239 1.70 -16.19 1.03
CA THR A 239 2.64 -15.27 0.37
C THR A 239 2.48 -15.29 -1.16
N GLY A 240 2.62 -14.13 -1.77
CA GLY A 240 2.49 -13.96 -3.22
C GLY A 240 1.06 -13.72 -3.72
N VAL A 241 0.10 -13.46 -2.83
CA VAL A 241 -1.18 -12.84 -3.16
C VAL A 241 -1.06 -11.35 -2.89
N HIS A 242 -1.59 -10.51 -3.79
CA HIS A 242 -1.55 -9.06 -3.60
C HIS A 242 -2.25 -8.64 -2.29
N SER A 243 -1.64 -7.78 -1.48
CA SER A 243 -2.18 -7.39 -0.16
C SER A 243 -3.57 -6.77 -0.22
N GLY A 244 -3.90 -6.07 -1.33
CA GLY A 244 -5.25 -5.55 -1.60
C GLY A 244 -6.32 -6.63 -1.77
N ASP A 245 -5.93 -7.83 -2.22
CA ASP A 245 -6.82 -8.98 -2.43
C ASP A 245 -6.83 -9.93 -1.24
N SER A 246 -6.00 -9.67 -0.23
CA SER A 246 -5.89 -10.50 0.96
C SER A 246 -6.80 -10.02 2.08
N ILE A 247 -7.25 -10.98 2.88
CA ILE A 247 -7.93 -10.72 4.15
C ILE A 247 -6.87 -10.27 5.15
N SER A 248 -7.01 -9.07 5.71
CA SER A 248 -6.11 -8.54 6.73
C SER A 248 -6.77 -8.56 8.09
N VAL A 249 -6.04 -8.98 9.11
CA VAL A 249 -6.52 -9.10 10.50
C VAL A 249 -5.69 -8.19 11.40
N TYR A 250 -6.36 -7.38 12.22
CA TYR A 250 -5.77 -6.63 13.31
C TYR A 250 -6.52 -6.91 14.61
N PRO A 251 -5.82 -7.09 15.75
CA PRO A 251 -4.37 -7.35 15.87
C PRO A 251 -3.94 -8.63 15.15
N SER A 252 -2.65 -8.71 14.83
CA SER A 252 -2.06 -9.94 14.29
C SER A 252 -2.37 -11.14 15.21
N PHE A 253 -2.69 -12.28 14.62
CA PHE A 253 -3.29 -13.39 15.38
C PHE A 253 -2.38 -14.61 15.54
N SER A 254 -1.31 -14.74 14.77
CA SER A 254 -0.47 -15.94 14.78
C SER A 254 1.03 -15.67 14.86
N ILE A 255 1.49 -14.41 14.77
CA ILE A 255 2.90 -14.05 14.95
C ILE A 255 3.26 -13.87 16.43
N SER A 256 4.48 -14.28 16.79
CA SER A 256 4.96 -14.19 18.17
C SER A 256 5.30 -12.75 18.58
N ASP A 257 5.34 -12.48 19.88
CA ASP A 257 5.74 -11.15 20.39
C ASP A 257 7.17 -10.80 19.97
N LYS A 258 8.08 -11.78 19.90
CA LYS A 258 9.45 -11.60 19.39
C LYS A 258 9.45 -11.12 17.94
N VAL A 259 8.59 -11.68 17.10
CA VAL A 259 8.44 -11.24 15.70
C VAL A 259 7.89 -9.82 15.64
N LYS A 260 6.89 -9.49 16.47
CA LYS A 260 6.37 -8.10 16.57
C LYS A 260 7.47 -7.11 16.95
N GLU A 261 8.29 -7.43 17.94
CA GLU A 261 9.43 -6.60 18.36
C GLU A 261 10.42 -6.38 17.19
N THR A 262 10.72 -7.43 16.42
CA THR A 262 11.57 -7.35 15.25
C THR A 262 10.97 -6.44 14.17
N ILE A 263 9.67 -6.58 13.87
CA ILE A 263 8.95 -5.74 12.92
C ILE A 263 8.97 -4.27 13.35
N LEU A 264 8.76 -3.99 14.63
CA LEU A 264 8.80 -2.64 15.18
C LEU A 264 10.21 -2.03 15.09
N ASP A 265 11.27 -2.80 15.39
CA ASP A 265 12.65 -2.37 15.24
C ASP A 265 12.98 -2.04 13.78
N TYR A 266 12.62 -2.93 12.84
CA TYR A 266 12.84 -2.71 11.42
C TYR A 266 12.04 -1.50 10.91
N THR A 267 10.79 -1.36 11.32
CA THR A 267 9.94 -0.20 10.95
C THR A 267 10.59 1.11 11.41
N LYS A 268 11.09 1.15 12.64
CA LYS A 268 11.78 2.32 13.19
C LYS A 268 13.06 2.64 12.42
N LYS A 269 13.90 1.64 12.18
CA LYS A 269 15.16 1.80 11.43
C LYS A 269 14.90 2.31 10.01
N LEU A 270 13.86 1.78 9.35
CA LEU A 270 13.50 2.19 7.98
C LEU A 270 12.95 3.61 7.93
N GLY A 271 12.00 3.96 8.79
CA GLY A 271 11.44 5.31 8.81
C GLY A 271 12.52 6.37 8.99
N LEU A 272 13.44 6.18 9.94
CA LEU A 272 14.56 7.09 10.20
C LEU A 272 15.65 7.00 9.14
N GLY A 273 16.03 5.80 8.69
CA GLY A 273 17.12 5.58 7.73
C GLY A 273 16.81 6.06 6.31
N ILE A 274 15.55 5.96 5.89
CA ILE A 274 15.07 6.53 4.62
C ILE A 274 14.98 8.06 4.74
N GLY A 275 14.56 8.58 5.90
CA GLY A 275 14.26 9.99 6.12
C GLY A 275 12.79 10.30 5.88
N ILE A 276 11.90 9.38 6.24
CA ILE A 276 10.45 9.56 6.08
C ILE A 276 9.94 10.70 6.98
N ILE A 277 9.07 11.52 6.40
CA ILE A 277 8.22 12.47 7.12
C ILE A 277 6.78 12.21 6.68
N GLY A 278 5.93 11.82 7.61
CA GLY A 278 4.54 11.44 7.34
C GLY A 278 4.32 9.93 7.25
N LEU A 279 3.34 9.51 6.45
CA LEU A 279 2.93 8.11 6.27
C LEU A 279 3.91 7.31 5.43
N PHE A 280 4.11 6.06 5.83
CA PHE A 280 4.76 5.03 5.00
C PHE A 280 4.20 3.66 5.32
N ASN A 281 4.21 2.80 4.31
CA ASN A 281 3.71 1.42 4.39
C ASN A 281 4.87 0.45 4.19
N ILE A 282 4.87 -0.64 4.95
CA ILE A 282 5.88 -1.69 4.87
C ILE A 282 5.19 -3.04 4.77
N GLN A 283 5.67 -3.88 3.88
CA GLN A 283 5.27 -5.29 3.77
C GLN A 283 6.42 -6.19 4.18
N PHE A 284 6.12 -7.14 5.07
CA PHE A 284 7.04 -8.14 5.59
C PHE A 284 6.58 -9.55 5.27
N ILE A 285 7.52 -10.48 5.20
CA ILE A 285 7.27 -11.93 5.26
C ILE A 285 7.91 -12.45 6.53
N VAL A 286 7.17 -13.27 7.26
CA VAL A 286 7.66 -14.04 8.41
C VAL A 286 7.67 -15.52 7.98
N ASP A 287 8.86 -16.11 7.90
CA ASP A 287 8.99 -17.50 7.49
C ASP A 287 8.66 -18.50 8.63
N GLU A 288 8.76 -19.79 8.35
CA GLU A 288 8.48 -20.86 9.31
C GLU A 288 9.44 -20.90 10.52
N LYS A 289 10.56 -20.17 10.44
CA LYS A 289 11.56 -20.06 11.52
C LYS A 289 11.41 -18.78 12.35
N ASP A 290 10.36 -18.01 12.09
CA ASP A 290 10.16 -16.66 12.65
C ASP A 290 11.23 -15.64 12.18
N ASP A 291 11.93 -15.89 11.05
CA ASP A 291 12.78 -14.91 10.42
C ASP A 291 11.95 -13.90 9.63
N VAL A 292 12.23 -12.61 9.81
CA VAL A 292 11.47 -11.51 9.23
C VAL A 292 12.23 -10.91 8.04
N TYR A 293 11.59 -10.89 6.88
CA TYR A 293 12.11 -10.32 5.64
C TYR A 293 11.25 -9.15 5.20
N ILE A 294 11.90 -8.11 4.66
CA ILE A 294 11.18 -7.00 4.05
C ILE A 294 10.92 -7.29 2.57
N ILE A 295 9.71 -6.98 2.10
CA ILE A 295 9.35 -7.08 0.68
C ILE A 295 9.52 -5.72 0.02
N GLU A 296 8.86 -4.69 0.58
CA GLU A 296 8.85 -3.34 0.04
C GLU A 296 8.52 -2.30 1.11
N VAL A 297 8.95 -1.07 0.85
CA VAL A 297 8.54 0.14 1.57
C VAL A 297 7.92 1.10 0.57
N ASN A 298 6.76 1.61 0.91
CA ASN A 298 6.08 2.64 0.15
C ASN A 298 6.07 3.95 0.96
N PRO A 299 6.80 5.02 0.54
CA PRO A 299 6.91 6.28 1.29
C PRO A 299 5.66 7.15 1.08
N ARG A 300 4.50 6.58 1.27
CA ARG A 300 3.19 7.18 1.02
C ARG A 300 2.07 6.43 1.74
N SER A 301 0.87 6.99 1.69
CA SER A 301 -0.36 6.32 2.12
C SER A 301 -0.57 4.98 1.41
N SER A 302 -1.23 4.07 2.08
CA SER A 302 -1.62 2.75 1.58
C SER A 302 -3.14 2.59 1.55
N ARG A 303 -3.60 1.48 0.98
CA ARG A 303 -5.02 1.12 0.97
C ARG A 303 -5.55 0.69 2.33
N THR A 304 -4.68 0.26 3.25
CA THR A 304 -5.07 -0.20 4.58
C THR A 304 -5.22 0.93 5.61
N VAL A 305 -4.83 2.16 5.26
CA VAL A 305 -4.94 3.34 6.14
C VAL A 305 -6.37 3.56 6.67
N PRO A 306 -7.46 3.52 5.87
CA PRO A 306 -8.81 3.66 6.39
C PRO A 306 -9.23 2.54 7.34
N PHE A 307 -8.88 1.30 7.00
CA PHE A 307 -9.14 0.14 7.84
C PHE A 307 -8.44 0.27 9.19
N LEU A 308 -7.12 0.51 9.17
CA LEU A 308 -6.32 0.58 10.39
C LEU A 308 -6.73 1.78 11.26
N SER A 309 -7.05 2.92 10.65
CA SER A 309 -7.57 4.08 11.38
C SER A 309 -8.85 3.76 12.14
N LYS A 310 -9.80 3.08 11.51
CA LYS A 310 -11.06 2.66 12.15
C LYS A 310 -10.84 1.58 13.22
N ALA A 311 -9.97 0.61 12.95
CA ALA A 311 -9.71 -0.49 13.86
C ALA A 311 -8.98 -0.04 15.14
N THR A 312 -8.00 0.83 15.00
CA THR A 312 -7.18 1.31 16.14
C THR A 312 -7.78 2.51 16.86
N GLY A 313 -8.54 3.35 16.13
CA GLY A 313 -9.08 4.61 16.61
C GLY A 313 -8.11 5.80 16.46
N TYR A 314 -6.95 5.59 15.83
CA TYR A 314 -6.04 6.67 15.44
C TYR A 314 -6.32 7.10 14.01
N SER A 315 -6.61 8.36 13.76
CA SER A 315 -6.76 8.88 12.40
C SER A 315 -5.38 9.07 11.76
N LEU A 316 -4.89 8.04 11.05
CA LEU A 316 -3.53 8.02 10.51
C LEU A 316 -3.27 9.16 9.53
N ALA A 317 -4.23 9.45 8.66
CA ALA A 317 -4.09 10.52 7.70
C ALA A 317 -4.00 11.91 8.36
N ASP A 318 -4.80 12.16 9.44
CA ASP A 318 -4.73 13.42 10.17
C ASP A 318 -3.41 13.56 10.91
N ILE A 319 -2.97 12.50 11.62
CA ILE A 319 -1.70 12.49 12.36
C ILE A 319 -0.52 12.75 11.40
N ALA A 320 -0.49 12.07 10.28
CA ALA A 320 0.56 12.23 9.28
C ALA A 320 0.54 13.63 8.65
N THR A 321 -0.63 14.18 8.34
CA THR A 321 -0.75 15.53 7.80
C THR A 321 -0.24 16.57 8.81
N LEU A 322 -0.51 16.41 10.09
CA LEU A 322 0.07 17.29 11.13
C LEU A 322 1.59 17.17 11.19
N VAL A 323 2.13 15.95 11.03
CA VAL A 323 3.59 15.73 10.92
C VAL A 323 4.14 16.44 9.68
N ASP A 324 3.50 16.32 8.54
CA ASP A 324 3.84 17.01 7.29
C ASP A 324 3.87 18.55 7.48
N LEU A 325 2.98 19.07 8.33
CA LEU A 325 2.93 20.49 8.71
C LEU A 325 3.94 20.88 9.79
N GLY A 326 4.77 19.95 10.27
CA GLY A 326 5.83 20.19 11.23
C GLY A 326 5.44 19.99 12.70
N VAL A 327 4.28 19.43 12.99
CA VAL A 327 3.84 19.07 14.35
C VAL A 327 4.32 17.66 14.66
N SER A 328 5.26 17.51 15.60
CA SER A 328 5.83 16.21 15.95
C SER A 328 4.80 15.26 16.56
N LEU A 329 5.09 13.94 16.51
CA LEU A 329 4.27 12.92 17.17
C LEU A 329 4.09 13.21 18.68
N ALA A 330 5.16 13.65 19.33
CA ALA A 330 5.13 13.99 20.75
C ALA A 330 4.18 15.17 21.06
N GLU A 331 4.17 16.21 20.23
CA GLU A 331 3.23 17.35 20.36
C GLU A 331 1.78 16.93 20.14
N GLN A 332 1.55 15.86 19.39
CA GLN A 332 0.23 15.23 19.20
C GLN A 332 -0.14 14.24 20.33
N GLY A 333 0.70 14.12 21.37
CA GLY A 333 0.49 13.21 22.49
C GLY A 333 0.84 11.76 22.20
N ILE A 334 1.54 11.47 21.09
CA ILE A 334 1.97 10.14 20.69
C ILE A 334 3.43 9.97 21.11
N THR A 335 3.66 9.24 22.21
CA THR A 335 4.99 9.03 22.81
C THR A 335 5.49 7.60 22.73
N GLU A 336 4.61 6.65 22.43
CA GLU A 336 4.95 5.23 22.30
C GLU A 336 5.01 4.83 20.81
N ILE A 337 5.96 3.96 20.46
CA ILE A 337 6.07 3.43 19.11
C ILE A 337 4.87 2.55 18.76
N TYR A 338 4.39 1.76 19.71
CA TYR A 338 3.31 0.79 19.53
C TYR A 338 2.35 0.86 20.71
N PRO A 339 1.09 1.30 20.49
CA PRO A 339 0.10 1.37 21.55
C PRO A 339 -0.42 -0.03 21.90
N ARG A 340 -1.10 -0.13 23.06
CA ARG A 340 -1.75 -1.36 23.46
C ARG A 340 -2.76 -1.81 22.40
N GLU A 341 -2.65 -3.07 21.96
CA GLU A 341 -3.56 -3.67 21.01
C GLU A 341 -5.00 -3.73 21.52
N LYS A 342 -5.95 -3.67 20.60
CA LYS A 342 -7.38 -3.80 20.95
C LYS A 342 -7.71 -5.23 21.33
N GLU A 343 -8.66 -5.40 22.24
CA GLU A 343 -9.15 -6.74 22.66
C GLU A 343 -10.05 -7.43 21.59
N ARG A 344 -10.56 -6.62 20.64
CA ARG A 344 -11.38 -7.11 19.53
C ARG A 344 -10.52 -7.35 18.30
N CYS A 345 -10.88 -8.40 17.56
CA CYS A 345 -10.35 -8.62 16.22
C CYS A 345 -11.13 -7.80 15.21
N TYR A 346 -10.40 -7.13 14.33
CA TYR A 346 -10.91 -6.44 13.16
C TYR A 346 -10.40 -7.16 11.92
N VAL A 347 -11.28 -7.37 10.96
CA VAL A 347 -10.97 -8.09 9.72
C VAL A 347 -11.39 -7.24 8.54
N LYS A 348 -10.42 -6.98 7.66
CA LYS A 348 -10.67 -6.40 6.33
C LYS A 348 -10.83 -7.55 5.35
N ALA A 349 -11.94 -7.64 4.63
CA ALA A 349 -12.14 -8.58 3.54
C ALA A 349 -12.24 -7.84 2.20
N PRO A 350 -11.51 -8.27 1.15
CA PRO A 350 -11.63 -7.68 -0.16
C PRO A 350 -13.00 -7.97 -0.78
N ALA A 351 -13.51 -7.01 -1.54
CA ALA A 351 -14.71 -7.20 -2.36
C ALA A 351 -14.32 -7.34 -3.83
N PHE A 352 -14.81 -8.39 -4.48
CA PHE A 352 -14.53 -8.69 -5.88
C PHE A 352 -15.75 -8.48 -6.75
N SER A 353 -15.56 -7.90 -7.92
CA SER A 353 -16.63 -7.68 -8.92
C SER A 353 -16.48 -8.61 -10.13
N PHE A 354 -16.11 -9.88 -9.92
CA PHE A 354 -15.87 -10.85 -11.01
C PHE A 354 -17.08 -11.01 -11.94
N SER A 355 -18.31 -10.91 -11.41
CA SER A 355 -19.54 -10.95 -12.21
C SER A 355 -19.66 -9.78 -13.21
N LYS A 356 -19.02 -8.64 -12.92
CA LYS A 356 -18.99 -7.43 -13.77
C LYS A 356 -17.75 -7.39 -14.68
N LEU A 357 -16.67 -8.03 -14.29
CA LEU A 357 -15.39 -8.05 -14.99
C LEU A 357 -15.25 -9.35 -15.79
N ARG A 358 -15.87 -9.39 -16.97
CA ARG A 358 -15.88 -10.58 -17.82
C ARG A 358 -14.47 -10.99 -18.26
N GLY A 359 -14.17 -12.28 -18.15
CA GLY A 359 -12.87 -12.87 -18.57
C GLY A 359 -11.75 -12.73 -17.54
N MET A 360 -12.01 -12.16 -16.36
CA MET A 360 -11.05 -12.13 -15.27
C MET A 360 -11.06 -13.47 -14.53
N ASP A 361 -9.87 -14.07 -14.36
CA ASP A 361 -9.69 -15.26 -13.55
C ASP A 361 -9.84 -14.92 -12.06
N ALA A 362 -10.61 -15.75 -11.33
CA ALA A 362 -10.82 -15.60 -9.88
C ALA A 362 -9.63 -16.10 -9.04
N TYR A 363 -8.61 -16.69 -9.64
CA TYR A 363 -7.41 -17.14 -8.93
C TYR A 363 -6.63 -15.96 -8.36
N LEU A 364 -6.36 -15.99 -7.05
CA LEU A 364 -5.59 -14.95 -6.36
C LEU A 364 -4.10 -15.08 -6.69
N SER A 365 -3.50 -13.97 -7.06
CA SER A 365 -2.12 -13.88 -7.56
C SER A 365 -1.46 -12.58 -7.08
N PRO A 366 -0.20 -12.32 -7.40
CA PRO A 366 0.41 -11.03 -7.13
C PRO A 366 -0.29 -9.83 -7.81
N GLU A 367 -1.07 -10.06 -8.87
CA GLU A 367 -1.86 -9.02 -9.53
C GLU A 367 -3.17 -8.77 -8.77
N MET A 368 -3.41 -7.51 -8.41
CA MET A 368 -4.60 -7.08 -7.70
C MET A 368 -5.86 -7.15 -8.56
N LYS A 369 -6.96 -7.68 -7.99
CA LYS A 369 -8.25 -7.89 -8.66
C LYS A 369 -9.45 -7.33 -7.89
N SER A 370 -9.28 -7.01 -6.60
CA SER A 370 -10.34 -6.47 -5.76
C SER A 370 -10.74 -5.06 -6.20
N THR A 371 -12.00 -4.71 -6.00
CA THR A 371 -12.60 -3.43 -6.37
C THR A 371 -13.09 -2.63 -5.16
N GLY A 372 -13.00 -3.19 -3.97
CA GLY A 372 -13.38 -2.57 -2.72
C GLY A 372 -13.05 -3.46 -1.53
N GLU A 373 -13.48 -3.04 -0.36
CA GLU A 373 -13.24 -3.75 0.89
C GLU A 373 -14.40 -3.61 1.86
N ALA A 374 -14.51 -4.55 2.79
CA ALA A 374 -15.45 -4.52 3.89
C ALA A 374 -14.74 -4.82 5.23
N ILE A 375 -15.30 -4.32 6.31
CA ILE A 375 -14.75 -4.49 7.67
C ILE A 375 -15.74 -5.27 8.51
N GLY A 376 -15.26 -6.36 9.14
CA GLY A 376 -15.95 -7.06 10.20
C GLY A 376 -15.19 -6.97 11.51
N TYR A 377 -15.88 -6.93 12.64
CA TYR A 377 -15.22 -6.96 13.94
C TYR A 377 -16.01 -7.74 14.99
N ASP A 378 -15.30 -8.41 15.87
CA ASP A 378 -15.87 -9.16 17.01
C ASP A 378 -14.77 -9.44 18.05
N LYS A 379 -15.15 -9.94 19.24
CA LYS A 379 -14.19 -10.47 20.23
C LYS A 379 -13.51 -11.78 19.77
N LYS A 380 -14.16 -12.51 18.86
CA LYS A 380 -13.66 -13.78 18.33
C LYS A 380 -13.31 -13.63 16.85
N LEU A 381 -12.10 -14.00 16.46
CA LEU A 381 -11.59 -13.87 15.10
C LEU A 381 -12.52 -14.47 14.04
N HIS A 382 -12.98 -15.74 14.24
CA HIS A 382 -13.86 -16.41 13.28
C HIS A 382 -15.21 -15.67 13.06
N ARG A 383 -15.73 -14.99 14.11
CA ARG A 383 -16.93 -14.16 13.98
C ARG A 383 -16.66 -12.84 13.25
N ALA A 384 -15.53 -12.22 13.53
CA ALA A 384 -15.10 -11.02 12.80
C ALA A 384 -14.92 -11.33 11.31
N MET A 385 -14.27 -12.47 11.00
CA MET A 385 -14.07 -12.95 9.63
C MET A 385 -15.40 -13.23 8.91
N TYR A 386 -16.32 -13.95 9.56
CA TYR A 386 -17.66 -14.19 9.01
C TYR A 386 -18.37 -12.88 8.66
N LYS A 387 -18.35 -11.90 9.57
CA LYS A 387 -18.98 -10.58 9.35
C LYS A 387 -18.34 -9.84 8.17
N ALA A 388 -17.00 -9.86 8.07
CA ALA A 388 -16.27 -9.22 6.97
C ALA A 388 -16.59 -9.88 5.63
N LEU A 389 -16.60 -11.20 5.55
CA LEU A 389 -16.93 -11.95 4.34
C LEU A 389 -18.37 -11.69 3.89
N VAL A 390 -19.34 -11.73 4.79
CA VAL A 390 -20.73 -11.40 4.45
C VAL A 390 -20.87 -9.95 3.95
N ALA A 391 -20.18 -9.01 4.62
CA ALA A 391 -20.19 -7.60 4.23
C ALA A 391 -19.50 -7.35 2.87
N SER A 392 -18.50 -8.17 2.50
CA SER A 392 -17.84 -8.11 1.19
C SER A 392 -18.63 -8.76 0.05
N GLY A 393 -19.81 -9.32 0.34
CA GLY A 393 -20.71 -9.93 -0.64
C GLY A 393 -20.59 -11.45 -0.77
N VAL A 394 -19.88 -12.12 0.13
CA VAL A 394 -19.84 -13.59 0.17
C VAL A 394 -21.14 -14.11 0.76
N HIS A 395 -21.89 -14.86 -0.03
CA HIS A 395 -23.13 -15.50 0.40
C HIS A 395 -22.85 -16.90 0.91
N MET A 396 -23.00 -17.11 2.21
CA MET A 396 -22.88 -18.44 2.82
C MET A 396 -24.25 -19.12 2.85
N LEU A 397 -24.40 -20.17 2.06
CA LEU A 397 -25.62 -20.98 2.05
C LEU A 397 -25.58 -21.96 3.23
N ASN A 398 -26.77 -22.20 3.83
CA ASN A 398 -26.95 -23.19 4.90
C ASN A 398 -27.67 -24.46 4.41
N TYR A 399 -27.70 -24.68 3.12
CA TYR A 399 -28.30 -25.84 2.45
C TYR A 399 -27.54 -26.16 1.15
N GLY A 400 -27.65 -27.39 0.68
CA GLY A 400 -27.07 -27.84 -0.58
C GLY A 400 -25.91 -28.85 -0.35
N THR A 401 -25.16 -29.09 -1.41
CA THR A 401 -23.98 -29.96 -1.40
C THR A 401 -22.72 -29.12 -1.38
N ILE A 402 -21.78 -29.43 -0.50
CA ILE A 402 -20.51 -28.76 -0.39
C ILE A 402 -19.42 -29.63 -1.06
N ILE A 403 -18.69 -29.04 -2.00
CA ILE A 403 -17.49 -29.62 -2.56
C ILE A 403 -16.29 -28.98 -1.84
N VAL A 404 -15.46 -29.81 -1.22
CA VAL A 404 -14.26 -29.38 -0.51
C VAL A 404 -13.04 -29.83 -1.30
N THR A 405 -12.20 -28.89 -1.71
CA THR A 405 -10.91 -29.13 -2.37
C THR A 405 -9.80 -28.50 -1.54
N LEU A 406 -8.83 -29.30 -1.16
CA LEU A 406 -7.73 -28.92 -0.26
C LEU A 406 -6.41 -29.46 -0.80
N ALA A 407 -5.31 -28.82 -0.44
CA ALA A 407 -3.97 -29.40 -0.62
C ALA A 407 -3.87 -30.71 0.17
N ASP A 408 -3.06 -31.67 -0.31
CA ASP A 408 -2.96 -32.99 0.33
C ASP A 408 -2.48 -32.89 1.77
N GLU A 409 -1.58 -31.96 2.05
CA GLU A 409 -1.04 -31.69 3.39
C GLU A 409 -2.09 -31.18 4.41
N ASP A 410 -3.16 -30.49 3.93
CA ASP A 410 -4.20 -29.89 4.78
C ASP A 410 -5.40 -30.82 5.03
N LYS A 411 -5.50 -31.93 4.31
CA LYS A 411 -6.69 -32.80 4.33
C LYS A 411 -6.98 -33.41 5.68
N GLU A 412 -5.94 -33.89 6.39
CA GLU A 412 -6.12 -34.52 7.70
C GLU A 412 -6.60 -33.51 8.75
N GLU A 413 -6.03 -32.31 8.76
CA GLU A 413 -6.43 -31.24 9.69
C GLU A 413 -7.85 -30.75 9.42
N ALA A 414 -8.25 -30.65 8.16
CA ALA A 414 -9.57 -30.18 7.75
C ALA A 414 -10.69 -31.22 7.95
N LEU A 415 -10.39 -32.50 8.02
CA LEU A 415 -11.38 -33.57 8.09
C LEU A 415 -12.40 -33.39 9.24
N PRO A 416 -12.03 -33.04 10.49
CA PRO A 416 -12.99 -32.75 11.55
C PRO A 416 -13.94 -31.59 11.24
N LEU A 417 -13.48 -30.59 10.46
CA LEU A 417 -14.31 -29.47 10.02
C LEU A 417 -15.32 -29.92 8.96
N VAL A 418 -14.88 -30.73 8.00
CA VAL A 418 -15.74 -31.30 6.96
C VAL A 418 -16.87 -32.14 7.59
N HIS A 419 -16.55 -32.94 8.60
CA HIS A 419 -17.58 -33.72 9.35
C HIS A 419 -18.63 -32.83 10.05
N ARG A 420 -18.32 -31.57 10.35
CA ARG A 420 -19.29 -30.65 10.98
C ARG A 420 -20.30 -30.07 9.99
N PHE A 421 -20.06 -30.17 8.69
CA PHE A 421 -21.03 -29.79 7.67
C PHE A 421 -22.05 -30.89 7.36
N TYR A 422 -21.77 -32.13 7.77
CA TYR A 422 -22.69 -33.27 7.62
C TYR A 422 -23.65 -33.33 8.81
#